data_14db564af6ea407b132dda144b58a93a
#
_entry.id   14db564af6ea407b132dda144b58a93a
#
_cell.length_a   1.000
_cell.length_b   1.000
_cell.length_c   1.000
_cell.angle_alpha   90.00
_cell.angle_beta   90.00
_cell.angle_gamma   90.00
#
_symmetry.space_group_name_H-M   'P 1'
#
loop_
_entity.id
_entity.type
_entity.pdbx_description
1 polymer ?
#
loop_
_entity_poly.entity_id
_entity_poly.type
_entity_poly.pdbx_seq_one_letter_code
_entity_poly.pdbx_strand_id
1 'polypeptide(L)'
;YIVNKKDVRANSFIPPPNDDNKTIVLTNYRLPVLINTIKNLGAVSSVLDKSSPIRIEHKNFKSESKDVSIFQCCNTIIDQQKQGLYEYEVDGLIFTPAYFGVASDKAGEAGPLNKPSWEYSFKWKPPEFNTIDFLVSTKKNVNGSEDFVGNIFQEGNNTRAYEQLSQYKTLILRVGFD
;
A
#
# COMPACT_ATOMS: atom_id res chain seq x y z
N TYR A 1 -15.53 -1.19 -7.48
CA TYR A 1 -16.09 0.01 -8.11
C TYR A 1 -17.37 -0.26 -8.88
N ILE A 2 -17.55 -1.45 -9.41
CA ILE A 2 -18.79 -1.88 -10.09
C ILE A 2 -19.33 -3.11 -9.35
N VAL A 3 -20.55 -3.01 -8.86
CA VAL A 3 -21.23 -4.09 -8.13
C VAL A 3 -22.58 -4.33 -8.80
N ASN A 4 -22.85 -5.57 -9.20
CA ASN A 4 -24.08 -5.95 -9.92
C ASN A 4 -24.36 -5.04 -11.13
N LYS A 5 -23.35 -4.75 -11.95
CA LYS A 5 -23.38 -3.85 -13.11
C LYS A 5 -23.67 -2.37 -12.79
N LYS A 6 -23.72 -1.98 -11.51
CA LYS A 6 -23.91 -0.60 -11.08
C LYS A 6 -22.56 0.00 -10.70
N ASP A 7 -22.23 1.16 -11.26
CA ASP A 7 -21.07 1.95 -10.87
C ASP A 7 -21.36 2.62 -9.50
N VAL A 8 -20.51 2.34 -8.51
CA VAL A 8 -20.63 2.89 -7.15
C VAL A 8 -19.49 3.86 -6.81
N ARG A 9 -18.66 4.24 -7.78
CA ARG A 9 -17.51 5.11 -7.55
C ARG A 9 -17.88 6.50 -7.05
N ALA A 10 -19.01 7.03 -7.47
CA ALA A 10 -19.50 8.33 -7.03
C ALA A 10 -19.99 8.33 -5.57
N ASN A 11 -20.30 7.16 -5.01
CA ASN A 11 -20.78 7.05 -3.65
C ASN A 11 -19.68 7.42 -2.65
N SER A 12 -20.06 7.99 -1.51
CA SER A 12 -19.17 8.17 -0.36
C SER A 12 -18.64 6.82 0.14
N PHE A 13 -17.48 6.83 0.78
CA PHE A 13 -16.88 5.60 1.27
C PHE A 13 -17.63 5.04 2.49
N ILE A 14 -17.95 5.92 3.46
CA ILE A 14 -18.69 5.60 4.68
C ILE A 14 -19.86 6.58 4.85
N PRO A 15 -20.88 6.21 5.65
CA PRO A 15 -21.93 7.15 6.04
C PRO A 15 -21.35 8.30 6.89
N PRO A 16 -21.98 9.49 6.86
CA PRO A 16 -21.61 10.57 7.76
C PRO A 16 -21.82 10.15 9.22
N PRO A 17 -21.05 10.70 10.16
CA PRO A 17 -21.32 10.50 11.58
C PRO A 17 -22.70 11.02 11.89
N ASN A 18 -23.46 10.26 12.63
CA ASN A 18 -24.90 10.36 12.93
C ASN A 18 -25.53 11.75 12.72
N ASP A 19 -26.34 11.82 11.70
CA ASP A 19 -27.46 12.74 11.63
C ASP A 19 -28.64 11.96 12.21
N ASP A 20 -28.95 12.16 13.48
CA ASP A 20 -29.94 11.38 14.26
C ASP A 20 -31.35 11.33 13.62
N ASN A 21 -31.58 12.07 12.54
CA ASN A 21 -32.86 12.22 11.86
C ASN A 21 -32.93 11.57 10.46
N LYS A 22 -31.89 10.90 9.96
CA LYS A 22 -31.93 10.29 8.63
C LYS A 22 -31.74 8.78 8.67
N THR A 23 -32.64 8.07 8.02
CA THR A 23 -32.48 6.63 7.76
C THR A 23 -31.28 6.43 6.83
N ILE A 24 -30.18 5.87 7.35
CA ILE A 24 -28.99 5.60 6.57
C ILE A 24 -29.20 4.36 5.70
N VAL A 25 -29.23 4.55 4.40
CA VAL A 25 -29.29 3.46 3.42
C VAL A 25 -27.88 2.99 3.13
N LEU A 26 -27.45 1.91 3.77
CA LEU A 26 -26.07 1.40 3.70
C LEU A 26 -25.59 1.07 2.28
N THR A 27 -26.50 0.72 1.38
CA THR A 27 -26.17 0.45 -0.04
C THR A 27 -25.71 1.68 -0.83
N ASN A 28 -25.84 2.88 -0.25
CA ASN A 28 -25.34 4.11 -0.83
C ASN A 28 -23.88 4.42 -0.47
N TYR A 29 -23.21 3.53 0.25
CA TYR A 29 -21.83 3.73 0.70
C TYR A 29 -20.94 2.56 0.27
N ARG A 30 -19.72 2.86 -0.19
CA ARG A 30 -18.82 1.86 -0.79
C ARG A 30 -18.34 0.79 0.19
N LEU A 31 -17.98 1.17 1.43
CA LEU A 31 -17.51 0.21 2.41
C LEU A 31 -18.61 -0.79 2.84
N PRO A 32 -19.81 -0.37 3.22
CA PRO A 32 -20.92 -1.29 3.48
C PRO A 32 -21.25 -2.20 2.29
N VAL A 33 -21.22 -1.66 1.07
CA VAL A 33 -21.42 -2.46 -0.14
C VAL A 33 -20.33 -3.52 -0.31
N LEU A 34 -19.05 -3.17 -0.09
CA LEU A 34 -17.94 -4.10 -0.12
C LEU A 34 -18.11 -5.23 0.90
N ILE A 35 -18.37 -4.89 2.16
CA ILE A 35 -18.56 -5.85 3.25
C ILE A 35 -19.71 -6.82 2.90
N ASN A 36 -20.84 -6.29 2.46
CA ASN A 36 -21.99 -7.10 2.09
C ASN A 36 -21.70 -7.99 0.87
N THR A 37 -20.95 -7.49 -0.12
CA THR A 37 -20.56 -8.27 -1.29
C THR A 37 -19.70 -9.46 -0.89
N ILE A 38 -18.65 -9.25 -0.08
CA ILE A 38 -17.77 -10.33 0.40
C ILE A 38 -18.57 -11.35 1.22
N LYS A 39 -19.43 -10.88 2.11
CA LYS A 39 -20.30 -11.76 2.90
C LYS A 39 -21.20 -12.62 2.02
N ASN A 40 -21.77 -12.05 0.97
CA ASN A 40 -22.68 -12.77 0.07
C ASN A 40 -21.94 -13.68 -0.93
N LEU A 41 -20.63 -13.51 -1.13
CA LEU A 41 -19.83 -14.45 -1.89
C LEU A 41 -19.61 -15.78 -1.15
N GLY A 42 -19.99 -15.85 0.13
CA GLY A 42 -19.71 -17.04 0.95
C GLY A 42 -18.22 -17.29 1.13
N ALA A 43 -17.41 -16.22 1.04
CA ALA A 43 -15.97 -16.32 1.23
C ALA A 43 -15.67 -16.89 2.62
N VAL A 44 -14.86 -17.95 2.65
CA VAL A 44 -14.48 -18.58 3.91
C VAL A 44 -13.44 -17.74 4.65
N SER A 45 -13.56 -17.71 5.98
CA SER A 45 -12.66 -16.96 6.85
C SER A 45 -11.33 -17.66 7.15
N SER A 46 -11.17 -18.91 6.70
CA SER A 46 -9.96 -19.71 6.88
C SER A 46 -9.62 -20.49 5.62
N VAL A 47 -8.32 -20.70 5.38
CA VAL A 47 -7.82 -21.55 4.31
C VAL A 47 -8.01 -23.01 4.72
N LEU A 48 -8.67 -23.78 3.86
CA LEU A 48 -8.84 -25.22 3.99
C LEU A 48 -8.21 -25.88 2.76
N ASP A 49 -7.22 -26.74 2.94
CA ASP A 49 -6.30 -27.24 1.91
C ASP A 49 -6.93 -27.74 0.60
N LYS A 50 -8.12 -28.32 0.67
CA LYS A 50 -8.76 -28.90 -0.52
C LYS A 50 -10.04 -28.18 -0.97
N SER A 51 -10.72 -27.50 -0.07
CA SER A 51 -12.03 -26.90 -0.36
C SER A 51 -11.98 -25.38 -0.48
N SER A 52 -10.96 -24.75 0.07
CA SER A 52 -10.80 -23.29 0.07
C SER A 52 -9.31 -22.91 0.13
N PRO A 53 -8.59 -22.96 -1.01
CA PRO A 53 -7.17 -22.71 -1.07
C PRO A 53 -6.81 -21.22 -0.84
N ILE A 54 -7.79 -20.33 -0.91
CA ILE A 54 -7.61 -18.89 -0.67
C ILE A 54 -8.68 -18.37 0.29
N ARG A 55 -8.31 -17.34 1.03
CA ARG A 55 -9.22 -16.55 1.86
C ARG A 55 -9.44 -15.17 1.23
N ILE A 56 -10.67 -14.72 1.21
CA ILE A 56 -11.06 -13.41 0.70
C ILE A 56 -11.70 -12.62 1.83
N GLU A 57 -11.06 -11.51 2.20
CA GLU A 57 -11.55 -10.59 3.22
C GLU A 57 -11.44 -9.14 2.75
N HIS A 58 -12.20 -8.26 3.36
CA HIS A 58 -11.96 -6.83 3.23
C HIS A 58 -10.93 -6.39 4.27
N LYS A 59 -10.17 -5.34 3.95
CA LYS A 59 -9.29 -4.71 4.93
C LYS A 59 -10.10 -4.09 6.06
N ASN A 60 -9.49 -4.05 7.24
CA ASN A 60 -10.10 -3.43 8.41
C ASN A 60 -9.94 -1.91 8.33
N PHE A 61 -11.03 -1.20 8.12
CA PHE A 61 -11.06 0.25 8.09
C PHE A 61 -11.51 0.80 9.45
N LYS A 62 -10.85 1.87 9.86
CA LYS A 62 -11.24 2.64 11.03
C LYS A 62 -11.51 4.09 10.60
N SER A 63 -12.48 4.71 11.23
CA SER A 63 -12.84 6.11 11.00
C SER A 63 -12.95 6.83 12.33
N GLU A 64 -12.75 8.13 12.30
CA GLU A 64 -13.03 8.96 13.47
C GLU A 64 -14.51 8.89 13.85
N SER A 65 -14.78 9.11 15.13
CA SER A 65 -16.11 9.21 15.70
C SER A 65 -16.13 10.33 16.75
N LYS A 66 -17.25 10.54 17.40
CA LYS A 66 -17.39 11.55 18.45
C LYS A 66 -16.33 11.39 19.57
N ASP A 67 -15.98 10.14 19.90
CA ASP A 67 -15.11 9.80 21.04
C ASP A 67 -13.73 9.29 20.64
N VAL A 68 -13.48 9.06 19.33
CA VAL A 68 -12.24 8.46 18.83
C VAL A 68 -11.70 9.29 17.67
N SER A 69 -10.54 9.87 17.84
CA SER A 69 -9.85 10.64 16.79
C SER A 69 -9.22 9.74 15.73
N ILE A 70 -8.95 10.30 14.56
CA ILE A 70 -8.23 9.59 13.49
C ILE A 70 -6.84 9.13 13.96
N PHE A 71 -6.15 9.89 14.82
CA PHE A 71 -4.85 9.50 15.37
C PHE A 71 -4.93 8.28 16.30
N GLN A 72 -5.98 8.18 17.09
CA GLN A 72 -6.23 6.98 17.90
C GLN A 72 -6.54 5.77 17.02
N CYS A 73 -7.25 5.97 15.91
CA CYS A 73 -7.48 4.92 14.91
C CYS A 73 -6.16 4.45 14.30
N CYS A 74 -5.27 5.38 13.92
CA CYS A 74 -3.95 5.07 13.39
C CYS A 74 -3.10 4.28 14.39
N ASN A 75 -3.02 4.74 15.64
CA ASN A 75 -2.30 4.05 16.70
C ASN A 75 -2.82 2.63 16.92
N THR A 76 -4.14 2.45 16.92
CA THR A 76 -4.75 1.12 17.04
C THR A 76 -4.27 0.17 15.93
N ILE A 77 -4.21 0.63 14.68
CA ILE A 77 -3.75 -0.20 13.55
C ILE A 77 -2.27 -0.52 13.70
N ILE A 78 -1.44 0.48 14.03
CA ILE A 78 0.01 0.30 14.22
C ILE A 78 0.31 -0.66 15.37
N ASP A 79 -0.40 -0.54 16.48
CA ASP A 79 -0.22 -1.44 17.63
C ASP A 79 -0.65 -2.87 17.31
N GLN A 80 -1.73 -3.06 16.56
CA GLN A 80 -2.13 -4.36 16.06
C GLN A 80 -1.10 -4.98 15.11
N GLN A 81 -0.46 -4.16 14.27
CA GLN A 81 0.64 -4.60 13.43
C GLN A 81 1.84 -5.07 14.26
N LYS A 82 2.27 -4.27 15.24
CA LYS A 82 3.40 -4.61 16.13
C LYS A 82 3.14 -5.88 16.94
N GLN A 83 1.90 -6.17 17.25
CA GLN A 83 1.48 -7.39 17.95
C GLN A 83 1.35 -8.61 17.02
N GLY A 84 1.58 -8.44 15.71
CA GLY A 84 1.45 -9.53 14.74
C GLY A 84 0.02 -10.00 14.51
N LEU A 85 -0.98 -9.13 14.75
CA LEU A 85 -2.40 -9.49 14.61
C LEU A 85 -2.91 -9.45 13.17
N TYR A 86 -2.07 -9.05 12.21
CA TYR A 86 -2.37 -9.13 10.77
C TYR A 86 -1.69 -10.36 10.17
N GLU A 87 -2.42 -11.10 9.37
CA GLU A 87 -1.92 -12.30 8.67
C GLU A 87 -1.21 -11.95 7.35
N TYR A 88 -1.01 -10.67 7.08
CA TYR A 88 -0.30 -10.14 5.92
C TYR A 88 0.67 -9.03 6.35
N GLU A 89 1.69 -8.80 5.55
CA GLU A 89 2.64 -7.73 5.80
C GLU A 89 1.98 -6.35 5.66
N VAL A 90 2.28 -5.47 6.61
CA VAL A 90 1.79 -4.10 6.66
C VAL A 90 3.00 -3.17 6.67
N ASP A 91 3.10 -2.32 5.65
CA ASP A 91 4.18 -1.36 5.46
C ASP A 91 3.80 0.10 5.78
N GLY A 92 2.61 0.29 6.33
CA GLY A 92 2.11 1.61 6.71
C GLY A 92 0.59 1.72 6.69
N LEU A 93 0.10 2.95 6.53
CA LEU A 93 -1.32 3.30 6.57
C LEU A 93 -1.78 3.86 5.22
N ILE A 94 -3.02 3.57 4.85
CA ILE A 94 -3.69 4.19 3.71
C ILE A 94 -4.88 4.99 4.24
N PHE A 95 -4.88 6.29 3.96
CA PHE A 95 -5.99 7.19 4.25
C PHE A 95 -6.87 7.30 3.02
N THR A 96 -8.13 6.98 3.17
CA THR A 96 -9.12 7.03 2.10
C THR A 96 -10.14 8.10 2.42
N PRO A 97 -10.45 9.04 1.50
CA PRO A 97 -11.47 10.05 1.71
C PRO A 97 -12.82 9.42 2.05
N ALA A 98 -13.41 9.89 3.15
CA ALA A 98 -14.67 9.36 3.65
C ALA A 98 -15.87 9.70 2.73
N TYR A 99 -15.88 10.90 2.16
CA TYR A 99 -17.07 11.43 1.48
C TYR A 99 -16.89 11.67 0.00
N PHE A 100 -15.66 11.72 -0.52
CA PHE A 100 -15.41 11.92 -1.95
C PHE A 100 -15.63 10.65 -2.76
N GLY A 101 -16.08 10.82 -3.99
CA GLY A 101 -16.09 9.73 -4.96
C GLY A 101 -14.67 9.34 -5.38
N VAL A 102 -14.50 8.17 -5.94
CA VAL A 102 -13.20 7.65 -6.37
C VAL A 102 -12.57 8.54 -7.43
N ALA A 103 -11.32 8.89 -7.25
CA ALA A 103 -10.55 9.77 -8.13
C ALA A 103 -11.15 11.19 -8.30
N SER A 104 -11.97 11.64 -7.35
CA SER A 104 -12.60 12.96 -7.30
C SER A 104 -12.23 13.70 -6.03
N ASP A 105 -12.44 15.01 -6.05
CA ASP A 105 -12.35 15.93 -4.91
C ASP A 105 -13.73 16.34 -4.39
N LYS A 106 -14.79 15.69 -4.90
CA LYS A 106 -16.17 16.03 -4.59
C LYS A 106 -16.99 14.83 -4.13
N ALA A 107 -17.97 15.10 -3.31
CA ALA A 107 -18.98 14.14 -2.93
C ALA A 107 -20.00 13.95 -4.07
N GLY A 108 -20.41 12.71 -4.31
CA GLY A 108 -21.41 12.38 -5.32
C GLY A 108 -20.91 12.34 -6.76
N GLU A 109 -19.65 12.62 -7.01
CA GLU A 109 -19.01 12.59 -8.32
C GLU A 109 -17.82 11.63 -8.33
N ALA A 110 -17.65 10.85 -9.41
CA ALA A 110 -16.47 10.03 -9.62
C ALA A 110 -15.55 10.71 -10.64
N GLY A 111 -14.27 10.61 -10.41
CA GLY A 111 -13.28 11.06 -11.38
C GLY A 111 -13.17 10.14 -12.60
N PRO A 112 -12.34 10.50 -13.59
CA PRO A 112 -12.16 9.73 -14.81
C PRO A 112 -11.58 8.34 -14.53
N LEU A 113 -11.98 7.35 -15.35
CA LEU A 113 -11.55 5.94 -15.20
C LEU A 113 -10.06 5.74 -15.42
N ASN A 114 -9.47 6.57 -16.26
CA ASN A 114 -8.05 6.49 -16.65
C ASN A 114 -7.12 7.33 -15.76
N LYS A 115 -7.62 7.90 -14.67
CA LYS A 115 -6.77 8.66 -13.74
C LYS A 115 -5.80 7.70 -13.03
N PRO A 116 -4.48 7.87 -13.18
CA PRO A 116 -3.51 6.91 -12.65
C PRO A 116 -3.37 6.96 -11.14
N SER A 117 -3.67 8.11 -10.52
CA SER A 117 -3.58 8.31 -9.08
C SER A 117 -4.76 9.10 -8.55
N TRP A 118 -5.07 8.91 -7.28
CA TRP A 118 -6.06 9.71 -6.57
C TRP A 118 -5.34 10.57 -5.52
N GLU A 119 -5.24 11.86 -5.76
CA GLU A 119 -4.46 12.83 -4.96
C GLU A 119 -4.93 12.93 -3.50
N TYR A 120 -6.19 12.62 -3.24
CA TYR A 120 -6.78 12.64 -1.89
C TYR A 120 -6.64 11.30 -1.14
N SER A 121 -6.09 10.27 -1.78
CA SER A 121 -5.74 9.03 -1.10
C SER A 121 -4.29 9.06 -0.69
N PHE A 122 -4.02 9.17 0.60
CA PHE A 122 -2.67 9.28 1.14
C PHE A 122 -2.16 7.95 1.65
N LYS A 123 -0.87 7.68 1.40
CA LYS A 123 -0.14 6.58 2.00
C LYS A 123 0.89 7.14 2.94
N TRP A 124 0.89 6.64 4.16
CA TRP A 124 1.93 6.93 5.13
C TRP A 124 2.72 5.66 5.40
N LYS A 125 4.04 5.78 5.40
CA LYS A 125 4.96 4.71 5.73
C LYS A 125 5.91 5.19 6.81
N PRO A 126 6.24 4.37 7.81
CA PRO A 126 7.31 4.67 8.72
C PRO A 126 8.66 4.71 7.98
N PRO A 127 9.68 5.40 8.51
CA PRO A 127 10.94 5.65 7.81
C PRO A 127 11.63 4.39 7.28
N GLU A 128 11.55 3.29 8.00
CA GLU A 128 12.15 1.99 7.65
C GLU A 128 11.54 1.36 6.38
N PHE A 129 10.34 1.76 6.00
CA PHE A 129 9.66 1.31 4.78
C PHE A 129 9.67 2.34 3.65
N ASN A 130 10.33 3.49 3.86
CA ASN A 130 10.51 4.46 2.80
C ASN A 130 11.65 4.02 1.88
N THR A 131 11.31 3.66 0.65
CA THR A 131 12.25 3.27 -0.38
C THR A 131 12.27 4.29 -1.51
N ILE A 132 13.43 4.43 -2.13
CA ILE A 132 13.60 5.26 -3.33
C ILE A 132 14.06 4.33 -4.44
N ASP A 133 13.35 4.37 -5.56
CA ASP A 133 13.70 3.59 -6.74
C ASP A 133 14.73 4.34 -7.58
N PHE A 134 15.77 3.61 -8.01
CA PHE A 134 16.83 4.14 -8.86
C PHE A 134 16.92 3.31 -10.14
N LEU A 135 17.12 4.00 -11.26
CA LEU A 135 17.66 3.35 -12.44
C LEU A 135 19.15 3.12 -12.21
N VAL A 136 19.54 1.86 -12.13
CA VAL A 136 20.91 1.46 -11.83
C VAL A 136 21.66 1.11 -13.11
N SER A 137 22.84 1.70 -13.31
CA SER A 137 23.80 1.28 -14.30
C SER A 137 25.17 1.09 -13.67
N THR A 138 26.02 0.29 -14.29
CA THR A 138 27.41 0.10 -13.85
C THR A 138 28.33 1.11 -14.54
N LYS A 139 29.36 1.57 -13.84
CA LYS A 139 30.46 2.32 -14.45
C LYS A 139 31.14 1.42 -15.48
N LYS A 140 31.34 1.95 -16.69
CA LYS A 140 32.01 1.24 -17.79
C LYS A 140 33.50 1.55 -17.87
N ASN A 141 34.23 0.66 -18.48
CA ASN A 141 35.62 0.88 -18.90
C ASN A 141 35.74 2.03 -19.93
N VAL A 142 36.92 2.50 -20.15
CA VAL A 142 37.20 3.62 -21.07
C VAL A 142 36.69 3.35 -22.49
N ASN A 143 36.68 2.11 -22.93
CA ASN A 143 36.14 1.68 -24.25
C ASN A 143 34.60 1.55 -24.25
N GLY A 144 33.93 1.71 -23.09
CA GLY A 144 32.47 1.73 -22.94
C GLY A 144 31.75 0.38 -23.08
N SER A 145 32.44 -0.71 -23.36
CA SER A 145 31.84 -2.01 -23.68
C SER A 145 31.61 -2.88 -22.43
N GLU A 146 32.53 -2.85 -21.49
CA GLU A 146 32.52 -3.71 -20.32
C GLU A 146 32.38 -2.90 -19.01
N ASP A 147 31.94 -3.57 -17.96
CA ASP A 147 31.88 -2.98 -16.63
C ASP A 147 33.31 -2.75 -16.09
N PHE A 148 33.53 -1.59 -15.51
CA PHE A 148 34.75 -1.34 -14.75
C PHE A 148 34.71 -2.16 -13.46
N VAL A 149 35.73 -3.03 -13.28
CA VAL A 149 35.95 -3.81 -12.07
C VAL A 149 37.19 -3.25 -11.38
N GLY A 150 37.01 -2.74 -10.19
CA GLY A 150 38.10 -2.30 -9.30
C GLY A 150 38.50 -3.41 -8.34
N ASN A 151 39.73 -3.33 -7.85
CA ASN A 151 40.26 -4.26 -6.87
C ASN A 151 40.49 -3.55 -5.53
N ILE A 152 40.14 -4.22 -4.42
CA ILE A 152 40.43 -3.77 -3.07
C ILE A 152 41.38 -4.80 -2.45
N PHE A 153 42.53 -4.35 -1.96
CA PHE A 153 43.40 -5.13 -1.15
C PHE A 153 43.07 -4.87 0.32
N GLN A 154 42.77 -5.92 1.08
CA GLN A 154 42.62 -5.80 2.53
C GLN A 154 43.97 -5.77 3.18
N GLU A 155 44.25 -4.71 3.96
CA GLU A 155 45.51 -4.58 4.66
C GLU A 155 45.62 -5.52 5.89
N GLY A 156 46.80 -6.07 6.11
CA GLY A 156 47.25 -6.39 7.44
C GLY A 156 47.21 -7.84 7.94
N ASN A 157 46.92 -8.84 7.11
CA ASN A 157 46.99 -10.23 7.54
C ASN A 157 47.89 -11.07 6.62
N ASN A 158 48.65 -12.03 7.24
CA ASN A 158 49.51 -12.98 6.56
C ASN A 158 48.81 -14.01 5.67
N THR A 159 47.62 -13.71 5.18
CA THR A 159 46.91 -14.55 4.23
C THR A 159 47.46 -14.32 2.81
N ARG A 160 47.35 -15.35 1.98
CA ARG A 160 47.86 -15.30 0.61
C ARG A 160 47.19 -14.17 -0.18
N ALA A 161 47.96 -13.44 -1.00
CA ALA A 161 47.50 -12.22 -1.67
C ALA A 161 46.19 -12.39 -2.49
N TYR A 162 45.95 -13.56 -3.05
CA TYR A 162 44.74 -13.86 -3.80
C TYR A 162 43.48 -14.00 -2.91
N GLU A 163 43.66 -14.34 -1.61
CA GLU A 163 42.58 -14.45 -0.63
C GLU A 163 42.17 -13.06 -0.09
N GLN A 164 43.04 -12.06 -0.26
CA GLN A 164 42.83 -10.70 0.19
C GLN A 164 42.23 -9.79 -0.95
N LEU A 165 42.18 -10.31 -2.15
CA LEU A 165 41.69 -9.56 -3.30
C LEU A 165 40.15 -9.59 -3.37
N SER A 166 39.52 -8.49 -3.03
CA SER A 166 38.10 -8.28 -3.29
C SER A 166 37.89 -7.43 -4.54
N GLN A 167 36.91 -7.79 -5.32
CA GLN A 167 36.51 -7.01 -6.50
C GLN A 167 35.24 -6.23 -6.23
N TYR A 168 35.13 -5.04 -6.80
CA TYR A 168 33.94 -4.23 -6.71
C TYR A 168 33.56 -3.63 -8.06
N LYS A 169 32.26 -3.37 -8.24
CA LYS A 169 31.72 -2.56 -9.32
C LYS A 169 31.12 -1.28 -8.77
N THR A 170 31.33 -0.18 -9.44
CA THR A 170 30.70 1.09 -9.09
C THR A 170 29.32 1.15 -9.73
N LEU A 171 28.30 1.36 -8.93
CA LEU A 171 26.93 1.60 -9.39
C LEU A 171 26.70 3.09 -9.57
N ILE A 172 26.06 3.46 -10.66
CA ILE A 172 25.59 4.82 -10.96
C ILE A 172 24.08 4.80 -10.75
N LEU A 173 23.62 5.51 -9.74
CA LEU A 173 22.21 5.62 -9.39
C LEU A 173 21.63 6.87 -10.05
N ARG A 174 20.53 6.72 -10.76
CA ARG A 174 19.82 7.82 -11.42
C ARG A 174 18.36 7.83 -10.97
N VAL A 175 17.85 9.01 -10.70
CA VAL A 175 16.42 9.26 -10.46
C VAL A 175 15.76 9.67 -11.76
N GLY A 176 14.49 9.30 -11.94
CA GLY A 176 13.67 9.79 -13.04
C GLY A 176 13.32 11.27 -12.85
N PHE A 177 13.16 11.96 -13.95
CA PHE A 177 12.51 13.27 -14.01
C PHE A 177 11.24 13.12 -14.84
N ASP A 178 10.16 13.77 -14.37
CA ASP A 178 8.95 14.03 -15.16
C ASP A 178 9.08 15.35 -15.89
#